data_5b2096d221f42d5a65a0fa1ff78da0a3
#
_entry.id   5b2096d221f42d5a65a0fa1ff78da0a3
#
_cell.length_a   1.000
_cell.length_b   1.000
_cell.length_c   1.000
_cell.angle_alpha   90.00
_cell.angle_beta   90.00
_cell.angle_gamma   90.00
#
_symmetry.space_group_name_H-M   'P 1'
#
loop_
_entity.id
_entity.type
_entity.pdbx_description
1 polymer ?
#
loop_
_entity_poly.entity_id
_entity_poly.type
_entity_poly.pdbx_seq_one_letter_code
_entity_poly.pdbx_strand_id
1 'polypeptide(L)'
;MKLMHISDLHLGKTVNGFRMTDDQRYILGQLINITRTEAPDAVLIAGDVYDKPQPPTDAVELFDTFLHELSQLADHIFVISGNHDSAERIAFGARLMNPSGVHMSPVYSGEVTPFTLTDEYGAVDIFMLPFVKPANIRHIFPDENAETYTDAVRAVICRAERSEERRVGKECRSRWSPYH
;
A
#
# COMPACT_ATOMS: atom_id res chain seq x y z
N MET A 1 5.56 -1.18 18.75
CA MET A 1 4.54 -1.13 17.65
C MET A 1 4.45 -2.49 16.98
N LYS A 2 3.23 -3.02 16.78
CA LYS A 2 2.95 -4.27 16.06
C LYS A 2 2.26 -3.93 14.75
N LEU A 3 2.83 -4.35 13.62
CA LEU A 3 2.27 -4.15 12.30
C LEU A 3 1.84 -5.49 11.71
N MET A 4 0.62 -5.57 11.16
CA MET A 4 0.15 -6.70 10.38
C MET A 4 0.30 -6.37 8.90
N HIS A 5 1.02 -7.22 8.16
CA HIS A 5 1.24 -7.03 6.72
C HIS A 5 0.52 -8.13 5.94
N ILE A 6 -0.32 -7.73 4.99
CA ILE A 6 -1.04 -8.61 4.06
C ILE A 6 -0.90 -8.07 2.64
N SER A 7 -0.97 -8.94 1.62
CA SER A 7 -0.90 -8.57 0.22
C SER A 7 -1.62 -9.60 -0.65
N ASP A 8 -1.75 -9.31 -1.95
CA ASP A 8 -2.16 -10.28 -2.97
C ASP A 8 -3.55 -10.89 -2.71
N LEU A 9 -4.51 -10.06 -2.31
CA LEU A 9 -5.89 -10.52 -2.06
C LEU A 9 -6.57 -10.98 -3.34
N HIS A 10 -6.25 -10.37 -4.49
CA HIS A 10 -6.79 -10.69 -5.82
C HIS A 10 -8.31 -10.88 -5.83
N LEU A 11 -9.05 -9.97 -5.17
CA LEU A 11 -10.50 -10.07 -5.07
C LEU A 11 -11.16 -10.05 -6.44
N GLY A 12 -12.15 -10.93 -6.61
CA GLY A 12 -12.81 -11.14 -7.89
C GLY A 12 -12.12 -12.12 -8.84
N LYS A 13 -11.10 -12.84 -8.34
CA LYS A 13 -10.40 -13.88 -9.10
C LYS A 13 -11.35 -15.00 -9.54
N THR A 14 -11.09 -15.48 -10.76
CA THR A 14 -11.76 -16.65 -11.33
C THR A 14 -10.72 -17.67 -11.76
N VAL A 15 -10.86 -18.92 -11.35
CA VAL A 15 -9.94 -20.03 -11.69
C VAL A 15 -10.75 -21.09 -12.42
N ASN A 16 -10.36 -21.42 -13.66
CA ASN A 16 -11.02 -22.43 -14.50
C ASN A 16 -12.55 -22.21 -14.65
N GLY A 17 -12.99 -20.93 -14.70
CA GLY A 17 -14.41 -20.58 -14.80
C GLY A 17 -15.15 -20.49 -13.46
N PHE A 18 -14.54 -20.91 -12.37
CA PHE A 18 -15.12 -20.83 -11.02
C PHE A 18 -14.73 -19.52 -10.33
N ARG A 19 -15.72 -18.81 -9.80
CA ARG A 19 -15.50 -17.59 -9.01
C ARG A 19 -15.02 -17.96 -7.62
N MET A 20 -13.95 -17.32 -7.16
CA MET A 20 -13.36 -17.57 -5.84
C MET A 20 -13.96 -16.69 -4.74
N THR A 21 -15.06 -16.00 -4.98
CA THR A 21 -15.62 -14.99 -4.07
C THR A 21 -15.93 -15.55 -2.68
N ASP A 22 -16.47 -16.78 -2.58
CA ASP A 22 -16.79 -17.38 -1.29
C ASP A 22 -15.55 -17.83 -0.52
N ASP A 23 -14.54 -18.38 -1.21
CA ASP A 23 -13.26 -18.72 -0.61
C ASP A 23 -12.53 -17.44 -0.13
N GLN A 24 -12.59 -16.37 -0.92
CA GLN A 24 -12.02 -15.07 -0.57
C GLN A 24 -12.73 -14.47 0.65
N ARG A 25 -14.06 -14.53 0.71
CA ARG A 25 -14.83 -14.10 1.88
C ARG A 25 -14.41 -14.88 3.14
N TYR A 26 -14.26 -16.19 3.00
CA TYR A 26 -13.82 -17.04 4.11
C TYR A 26 -12.43 -16.63 4.63
N ILE A 27 -11.46 -16.44 3.72
CA ILE A 27 -10.08 -16.02 4.08
C ILE A 27 -10.07 -14.63 4.72
N LEU A 28 -10.82 -13.66 4.18
CA LEU A 28 -10.91 -12.34 4.79
C LEU A 28 -11.50 -12.41 6.22
N GLY A 29 -12.49 -13.27 6.44
CA GLY A 29 -13.02 -13.53 7.78
C GLY A 29 -11.96 -14.14 8.73
N GLN A 30 -11.06 -15.00 8.23
CA GLN A 30 -9.94 -15.50 9.03
C GLN A 30 -8.94 -14.37 9.36
N LEU A 31 -8.64 -13.48 8.40
CA LEU A 31 -7.78 -12.32 8.63
C LEU A 31 -8.37 -11.38 9.69
N ILE A 32 -9.68 -11.13 9.67
CA ILE A 32 -10.38 -10.36 10.71
C ILE A 32 -10.21 -11.02 12.10
N ASN A 33 -10.37 -12.34 12.18
CA ASN A 33 -10.19 -13.06 13.46
C ASN A 33 -8.74 -12.99 13.97
N ILE A 34 -7.75 -13.10 13.06
CA ILE A 34 -6.34 -12.93 13.40
C ILE A 34 -6.09 -11.50 13.87
N THR A 35 -6.58 -10.50 13.16
CA THR A 35 -6.44 -9.08 13.55
C THR A 35 -7.02 -8.82 14.93
N ARG A 36 -8.19 -9.38 15.23
CA ARG A 36 -8.81 -9.26 16.56
C ARG A 36 -7.98 -9.91 17.67
N THR A 37 -7.35 -11.04 17.39
CA THR A 37 -6.52 -11.76 18.36
C THR A 37 -5.17 -11.09 18.57
N GLU A 38 -4.54 -10.66 17.47
CA GLU A 38 -3.20 -10.08 17.50
C GLU A 38 -3.20 -8.61 17.91
N ALA A 39 -4.34 -7.91 17.75
CA ALA A 39 -4.52 -6.50 18.06
C ALA A 39 -3.32 -5.64 17.57
N PRO A 40 -3.07 -5.57 16.24
CA PRO A 40 -1.97 -4.78 15.70
C PRO A 40 -2.27 -3.28 15.82
N ASP A 41 -1.23 -2.46 15.99
CA ASP A 41 -1.32 -1.00 15.96
C ASP A 41 -1.70 -0.48 14.56
N ALA A 42 -1.27 -1.19 13.50
CA ALA A 42 -1.67 -0.89 12.14
C ALA A 42 -1.68 -2.13 11.23
N VAL A 43 -2.51 -2.06 10.18
CA VAL A 43 -2.59 -3.06 9.11
C VAL A 43 -2.09 -2.47 7.81
N LEU A 44 -1.16 -3.17 7.13
CA LEU A 44 -0.57 -2.78 5.85
C LEU A 44 -1.11 -3.72 4.78
N ILE A 45 -1.88 -3.20 3.82
CA ILE A 45 -2.38 -3.93 2.64
C ILE A 45 -1.52 -3.53 1.44
N ALA A 46 -0.57 -4.40 1.09
CA ALA A 46 0.55 -4.09 0.21
C ALA A 46 0.28 -4.48 -1.26
N GLY A 47 -0.82 -4.00 -1.81
CA GLY A 47 -1.12 -4.12 -3.24
C GLY A 47 -1.84 -5.41 -3.64
N ASP A 48 -2.20 -5.45 -4.93
CA ASP A 48 -2.99 -6.51 -5.58
C ASP A 48 -4.28 -6.83 -4.80
N VAL A 49 -4.98 -5.75 -4.44
CA VAL A 49 -6.28 -5.84 -3.77
C VAL A 49 -7.28 -6.55 -4.67
N TYR A 50 -7.32 -6.17 -5.95
CA TYR A 50 -8.18 -6.77 -6.95
C TYR A 50 -7.40 -7.60 -7.96
N ASP A 51 -8.05 -8.62 -8.52
CA ASP A 51 -7.46 -9.45 -9.59
C ASP A 51 -7.31 -8.70 -10.92
N LYS A 52 -8.09 -7.64 -11.11
CA LYS A 52 -8.12 -6.83 -12.35
C LYS A 52 -8.33 -5.35 -12.06
N PRO A 53 -7.81 -4.45 -12.92
CA PRO A 53 -8.00 -3.00 -12.76
C PRO A 53 -9.48 -2.57 -12.75
N GLN A 54 -10.38 -3.38 -13.31
CA GLN A 54 -11.84 -3.21 -13.26
C GLN A 54 -12.44 -4.39 -12.51
N PRO A 55 -12.51 -4.34 -11.18
CA PRO A 55 -13.06 -5.42 -10.39
C PRO A 55 -14.58 -5.54 -10.59
N PRO A 56 -15.13 -6.74 -10.46
CA PRO A 56 -16.59 -6.91 -10.41
C PRO A 56 -17.15 -6.34 -9.11
N THR A 57 -18.44 -5.98 -9.13
CA THR A 57 -19.11 -5.29 -8.01
C THR A 57 -19.01 -6.06 -6.69
N ASP A 58 -19.19 -7.37 -6.74
CA ASP A 58 -19.08 -8.22 -5.55
C ASP A 58 -17.69 -8.23 -4.90
N ALA A 59 -16.61 -8.05 -5.70
CA ALA A 59 -15.26 -7.89 -5.17
C ALA A 59 -15.08 -6.53 -4.48
N VAL A 60 -15.71 -5.48 -5.02
CA VAL A 60 -15.68 -4.14 -4.40
C VAL A 60 -16.44 -4.16 -3.08
N GLU A 61 -17.64 -4.74 -3.04
CA GLU A 61 -18.44 -4.88 -1.82
C GLU A 61 -17.72 -5.73 -0.76
N LEU A 62 -17.04 -6.79 -1.20
CA LEU A 62 -16.25 -7.64 -0.30
C LEU A 62 -15.10 -6.89 0.33
N PHE A 63 -14.38 -6.07 -0.44
CA PHE A 63 -13.29 -5.25 0.08
C PHE A 63 -13.78 -4.13 0.99
N ASP A 64 -14.88 -3.47 0.65
CA ASP A 64 -15.52 -2.46 1.48
C ASP A 64 -15.90 -3.01 2.86
N THR A 65 -16.57 -4.19 2.87
CA THR A 65 -16.92 -4.90 4.11
C THR A 65 -15.68 -5.23 4.94
N PHE A 66 -14.63 -5.74 4.29
CA PHE A 66 -13.37 -6.08 4.96
C PHE A 66 -12.69 -4.86 5.59
N LEU A 67 -12.60 -3.74 4.84
CA LEU A 67 -12.06 -2.48 5.36
C LEU A 67 -12.87 -1.95 6.54
N HIS A 68 -14.19 -2.01 6.44
CA HIS A 68 -15.06 -1.60 7.53
C HIS A 68 -14.81 -2.42 8.81
N GLU A 69 -14.74 -3.75 8.70
CA GLU A 69 -14.45 -4.60 9.85
C GLU A 69 -13.04 -4.35 10.42
N LEU A 70 -12.04 -4.18 9.56
CA LEU A 70 -10.67 -3.84 9.99
C LEU A 70 -10.62 -2.51 10.74
N SER A 71 -11.35 -1.50 10.28
CA SER A 71 -11.37 -0.17 10.91
C SER A 71 -11.96 -0.15 12.32
N GLN A 72 -12.65 -1.23 12.73
CA GLN A 72 -13.12 -1.42 14.10
C GLN A 72 -12.08 -2.13 14.99
N LEU A 73 -10.98 -2.61 14.42
CA LEU A 73 -9.99 -3.47 15.09
C LEU A 73 -8.58 -2.87 15.13
N ALA A 74 -8.28 -1.95 14.22
CA ALA A 74 -6.98 -1.30 14.14
C ALA A 74 -7.17 0.20 13.88
N ASP A 75 -6.36 1.03 14.55
CA ASP A 75 -6.45 2.49 14.46
C ASP A 75 -6.00 3.00 13.08
N HIS A 76 -5.11 2.27 12.42
CA HIS A 76 -4.56 2.64 11.13
C HIS A 76 -4.54 1.47 10.14
N ILE A 77 -5.08 1.70 8.94
CA ILE A 77 -5.05 0.77 7.82
C ILE A 77 -4.45 1.51 6.64
N PHE A 78 -3.33 1.00 6.12
CA PHE A 78 -2.63 1.55 4.97
C PHE A 78 -2.82 0.64 3.76
N VAL A 79 -3.31 1.19 2.65
CA VAL A 79 -3.58 0.44 1.42
C VAL A 79 -2.79 1.07 0.28
N ILE A 80 -1.98 0.28 -0.40
CA ILE A 80 -1.32 0.68 -1.64
C ILE A 80 -1.86 -0.13 -2.82
N SER A 81 -1.76 0.40 -4.03
CA SER A 81 -2.08 -0.35 -5.25
C SER A 81 -0.91 -1.22 -5.68
N GLY A 82 -1.22 -2.43 -6.13
CA GLY A 82 -0.28 -3.35 -6.79
C GLY A 82 -0.32 -3.24 -8.32
N ASN A 83 0.28 -4.24 -9.00
CA ASN A 83 0.35 -4.23 -10.47
C ASN A 83 -0.95 -4.66 -11.15
N HIS A 84 -1.83 -5.37 -10.46
CA HIS A 84 -3.16 -5.74 -10.93
C HIS A 84 -4.20 -4.64 -10.71
N ASP A 85 -3.96 -3.74 -9.76
CA ASP A 85 -4.89 -2.67 -9.40
C ASP A 85 -4.85 -1.48 -10.37
N SER A 86 -5.94 -0.69 -10.39
CA SER A 86 -5.89 0.70 -10.85
C SER A 86 -5.57 1.61 -9.67
N ALA A 87 -4.43 2.31 -9.72
CA ALA A 87 -4.04 3.24 -8.67
C ALA A 87 -5.09 4.33 -8.44
N GLU A 88 -5.77 4.79 -9.50
CA GLU A 88 -6.84 5.79 -9.43
C GLU A 88 -8.06 5.27 -8.69
N ARG A 89 -8.39 3.98 -8.85
CA ARG A 89 -9.52 3.35 -8.15
C ARG A 89 -9.21 3.10 -6.68
N ILE A 90 -8.01 2.65 -6.36
CA ILE A 90 -7.56 2.51 -4.97
C ILE A 90 -7.52 3.88 -4.28
N ALA A 91 -7.04 4.92 -4.96
CA ALA A 91 -7.00 6.28 -4.42
C ALA A 91 -8.40 6.94 -4.29
N PHE A 92 -9.43 6.34 -4.91
CA PHE A 92 -10.79 6.90 -4.88
C PHE A 92 -11.32 6.92 -3.44
N GLY A 93 -11.84 8.07 -3.03
CA GLY A 93 -12.40 8.22 -1.70
C GLY A 93 -11.37 8.40 -0.55
N ALA A 94 -10.07 8.37 -0.84
CA ALA A 94 -8.99 8.49 0.15
C ALA A 94 -9.22 9.64 1.15
N ARG A 95 -9.62 10.81 0.67
CA ARG A 95 -9.88 11.99 1.53
C ARG A 95 -11.03 11.80 2.49
N LEU A 96 -12.03 10.99 2.12
CA LEU A 96 -13.21 10.72 2.96
C LEU A 96 -12.91 9.63 3.99
N MET A 97 -12.05 8.66 3.65
CA MET A 97 -11.70 7.54 4.52
C MET A 97 -10.59 7.86 5.52
N ASN A 98 -9.73 8.82 5.20
CA ASN A 98 -8.59 9.20 6.05
C ASN A 98 -8.99 9.55 7.51
N PRO A 99 -10.08 10.28 7.78
CA PRO A 99 -10.52 10.54 9.16
C PRO A 99 -10.95 9.28 9.93
N SER A 100 -11.27 8.19 9.23
CA SER A 100 -11.63 6.90 9.83
C SER A 100 -10.44 5.95 10.01
N GLY A 101 -9.20 6.46 9.89
CA GLY A 101 -7.98 5.66 10.03
C GLY A 101 -7.62 4.82 8.79
N VAL A 102 -8.38 4.93 7.69
CA VAL A 102 -8.09 4.19 6.44
C VAL A 102 -7.36 5.11 5.48
N HIS A 103 -6.09 4.81 5.24
CA HIS A 103 -5.17 5.59 4.41
C HIS A 103 -4.94 4.88 3.09
N MET A 104 -5.51 5.42 2.01
CA MET A 104 -5.30 4.93 0.65
C MET A 104 -4.15 5.68 -0.01
N SER A 105 -3.19 4.97 -0.63
CA SER A 105 -2.12 5.64 -1.35
C SER A 105 -2.67 6.44 -2.52
N PRO A 106 -2.20 7.68 -2.71
CA PRO A 106 -2.51 8.43 -3.93
C PRO A 106 -1.82 7.79 -5.15
N VAL A 107 -2.28 8.16 -6.34
CA VAL A 107 -1.50 7.90 -7.56
C VAL A 107 -0.14 8.61 -7.42
N TYR A 108 0.94 7.89 -7.72
CA TYR A 108 2.28 8.46 -7.62
C TYR A 108 2.46 9.65 -8.56
N SER A 109 2.79 10.81 -8.02
CA SER A 109 2.94 12.08 -8.74
C SER A 109 4.34 12.69 -8.61
N GLY A 110 5.30 11.93 -8.05
CA GLY A 110 6.69 12.38 -7.90
C GLY A 110 7.15 12.49 -6.45
N GLU A 111 6.23 12.51 -5.49
CA GLU A 111 6.55 12.58 -4.07
C GLU A 111 5.79 11.51 -3.28
N VAL A 112 6.39 11.04 -2.21
CA VAL A 112 5.76 10.18 -1.20
C VAL A 112 5.96 10.84 0.15
N THR A 113 4.87 11.29 0.74
CA THR A 113 4.90 11.87 2.10
C THR A 113 4.72 10.74 3.11
N PRO A 114 5.58 10.61 4.12
CA PRO A 114 5.42 9.59 5.14
C PRO A 114 4.25 9.89 6.05
N PHE A 115 3.67 8.83 6.59
CA PHE A 115 2.76 8.87 7.71
C PHE A 115 3.51 8.41 8.96
N THR A 116 3.63 9.27 9.97
CA THR A 116 4.38 8.96 11.18
C THR A 116 3.47 8.38 12.25
N LEU A 117 3.76 7.16 12.69
CA LEU A 117 3.20 6.53 13.89
C LEU A 117 4.21 6.64 15.02
N THR A 118 3.72 6.76 16.26
CA THR A 118 4.60 6.86 17.44
C THR A 118 4.14 5.91 18.53
N ASP A 119 5.08 5.20 19.13
CA ASP A 119 4.88 4.38 20.33
C ASP A 119 5.90 4.69 21.43
N GLU A 120 5.96 3.88 22.48
CA GLU A 120 6.90 4.05 23.59
C GLU A 120 8.38 3.90 23.19
N TYR A 121 8.67 3.28 22.03
CA TYR A 121 10.02 3.07 21.51
C TYR A 121 10.46 4.16 20.53
N GLY A 122 9.53 4.99 20.05
CA GLY A 122 9.82 6.10 19.15
C GLY A 122 8.87 6.22 17.96
N ALA A 123 9.26 7.05 17.00
CA ALA A 123 8.51 7.29 15.79
C ALA A 123 8.91 6.32 14.66
N VAL A 124 7.91 5.87 13.90
CA VAL A 124 8.09 5.05 12.69
C VAL A 124 7.40 5.74 11.53
N ASP A 125 8.14 6.03 10.48
CA ASP A 125 7.62 6.65 9.26
C ASP A 125 7.21 5.58 8.25
N ILE A 126 5.95 5.61 7.81
CA ILE A 126 5.37 4.69 6.84
C ILE A 126 5.24 5.41 5.51
N PHE A 127 5.99 4.95 4.50
CA PHE A 127 5.94 5.44 3.14
C PHE A 127 5.05 4.54 2.28
N MET A 128 3.88 5.04 1.88
CA MET A 128 2.96 4.32 1.01
C MET A 128 3.36 4.50 -0.45
N LEU A 129 4.22 3.61 -0.95
CA LEU A 129 4.64 3.60 -2.35
C LEU A 129 3.73 2.65 -3.14
N PRO A 130 2.82 3.16 -4.01
CA PRO A 130 2.06 2.31 -4.91
C PRO A 130 2.95 1.68 -5.98
N PHE A 131 2.43 0.67 -6.68
CA PHE A 131 3.13 0.10 -7.82
C PHE A 131 3.41 1.16 -8.89
N VAL A 132 4.66 1.29 -9.30
CA VAL A 132 5.10 2.25 -10.31
C VAL A 132 5.74 1.55 -11.50
N LYS A 133 5.35 1.95 -12.71
CA LYS A 133 5.96 1.46 -13.97
C LYS A 133 7.12 2.36 -14.39
N PRO A 134 8.16 1.82 -15.04
CA PRO A 134 9.25 2.63 -15.59
C PRO A 134 8.77 3.80 -16.44
N ALA A 135 7.73 3.58 -17.26
CA ALA A 135 7.12 4.62 -18.07
C ALA A 135 6.56 5.80 -17.26
N ASN A 136 5.95 5.53 -16.10
CA ASN A 136 5.44 6.56 -15.20
C ASN A 136 6.59 7.41 -14.66
N ILE A 137 7.70 6.77 -14.27
CA ILE A 137 8.88 7.47 -13.74
C ILE A 137 9.50 8.36 -14.80
N ARG A 138 9.70 7.87 -16.04
CA ARG A 138 10.21 8.71 -17.15
C ARG A 138 9.29 9.86 -17.49
N HIS A 139 7.97 9.69 -17.34
CA HIS A 139 7.02 10.78 -17.57
C HIS A 139 7.12 11.87 -16.50
N ILE A 140 7.25 11.47 -15.22
CA ILE A 140 7.33 12.39 -14.08
C ILE A 140 8.73 13.03 -14.00
N PHE A 141 9.77 12.26 -14.31
CA PHE A 141 11.17 12.66 -14.26
C PHE A 141 11.87 12.34 -15.56
N PRO A 142 11.78 13.22 -16.59
CA PRO A 142 12.36 12.98 -17.90
C PRO A 142 13.88 12.74 -17.92
N ASP A 143 14.58 13.26 -16.91
CA ASP A 143 16.04 13.10 -16.77
C ASP A 143 16.44 11.75 -16.12
N GLU A 144 15.47 10.98 -15.61
CA GLU A 144 15.72 9.66 -15.02
C GLU A 144 15.65 8.57 -16.10
N ASN A 145 16.76 7.87 -16.28
CA ASN A 145 16.80 6.72 -17.20
C ASN A 145 16.26 5.45 -16.52
N ALA A 146 14.96 5.41 -16.23
CA ALA A 146 14.31 4.24 -15.65
C ALA A 146 13.86 3.29 -16.77
N GLU A 147 14.64 2.25 -17.05
CA GLU A 147 14.31 1.22 -18.06
C GLU A 147 13.63 0.01 -17.43
N THR A 148 14.06 -0.36 -16.22
CA THR A 148 13.53 -1.52 -15.48
C THR A 148 12.66 -1.11 -14.31
N TYR A 149 11.88 -2.05 -13.77
CA TYR A 149 11.14 -1.83 -12.52
C TYR A 149 12.08 -1.53 -11.35
N THR A 150 13.25 -2.16 -11.32
CA THR A 150 14.28 -1.88 -10.29
C THR A 150 14.74 -0.43 -10.35
N ASP A 151 14.98 0.12 -11.55
CA ASP A 151 15.35 1.52 -11.72
C ASP A 151 14.23 2.45 -11.26
N ALA A 152 12.99 2.12 -11.63
CA ALA A 152 11.82 2.90 -11.24
C ALA A 152 11.67 2.97 -9.70
N VAL A 153 11.72 1.83 -9.03
CA VAL A 153 11.61 1.76 -7.56
C VAL A 153 12.79 2.46 -6.89
N ARG A 154 14.02 2.26 -7.38
CA ARG A 154 15.22 2.95 -6.86
C ARG A 154 15.09 4.46 -6.97
N ALA A 155 14.63 4.97 -8.12
CA ALA A 155 14.43 6.40 -8.31
C ALA A 155 13.45 7.00 -7.29
N VAL A 156 12.37 6.29 -6.95
CA VAL A 156 11.39 6.74 -5.97
C VAL A 156 11.95 6.67 -4.55
N ILE A 157 12.60 5.57 -4.16
CA ILE A 157 13.19 5.40 -2.82
C ILE A 157 14.24 6.49 -2.57
N CYS A 158 15.17 6.70 -3.49
CA CYS A 158 16.20 7.75 -3.35
C CYS A 158 15.61 9.16 -3.24
N ARG A 159 14.41 9.41 -3.82
CA ARG A 159 13.73 10.70 -3.66
C ARG A 159 13.05 10.82 -2.31
N ALA A 160 12.40 9.75 -1.83
CA ALA A 160 11.81 9.70 -0.51
C ALA A 160 12.87 9.94 0.57
N GLU A 161 14.02 9.27 0.50
CA GLU A 161 15.15 9.46 1.41
C GLU A 161 15.66 10.91 1.39
N ARG A 162 15.86 11.51 0.22
CA ARG A 162 16.30 12.92 0.10
C ARG A 162 15.26 13.91 0.63
N SER A 163 13.99 13.60 0.54
CA SER A 163 12.93 14.45 1.12
C SER A 163 12.97 14.41 2.64
N GLU A 164 13.20 13.23 3.22
CA GLU A 164 13.38 13.05 4.66
C GLU A 164 14.61 13.75 5.19
N GLU A 165 15.74 13.66 4.49
CA GLU A 165 16.97 14.35 4.88
C GLU A 165 16.82 15.87 4.91
N ARG A 166 16.09 16.44 3.93
CA ARG A 166 15.73 17.86 3.94
C ARG A 166 14.82 18.20 5.11
N ARG A 167 13.90 17.31 5.47
CA ARG A 167 12.96 17.50 6.57
C ARG A 167 13.67 17.44 7.93
N VAL A 168 14.65 16.56 8.08
CA VAL A 168 15.35 16.30 9.34
C VAL A 168 16.69 17.08 9.45
N GLY A 169 17.14 17.74 8.38
CA GLY A 169 18.39 18.51 8.35
C GLY A 169 19.66 17.64 8.41
N LYS A 170 19.59 16.39 7.97
CA LYS A 170 20.72 15.44 7.95
C LYS A 170 21.26 15.25 6.54
N GLU A 171 22.58 15.35 6.36
CA GLU A 171 23.24 15.01 5.10
C GLU A 171 23.17 13.52 4.79
N CYS A 172 22.92 13.20 3.51
CA CYS A 172 22.83 11.85 2.99
C CYS A 172 24.13 11.08 3.18
N ARG A 173 24.17 10.13 4.10
CA ARG A 173 25.18 9.08 4.10
C ARG A 173 24.62 7.88 3.35
N SER A 174 25.05 7.72 2.11
CA SER A 174 24.75 6.55 1.28
C SER A 174 25.20 5.26 2.00
N ARG A 175 24.24 4.54 2.59
CA ARG A 175 24.44 3.22 3.19
C ARG A 175 23.71 2.15 2.40
N TRP A 176 23.97 2.10 1.10
CA TRP A 176 23.65 0.91 0.30
C TRP A 176 24.88 0.52 -0.48
N SER A 177 25.73 -0.26 0.17
CA SER A 177 26.71 -1.08 -0.52
C SER A 177 26.00 -2.36 -0.96
N PRO A 178 25.97 -2.71 -2.26
CA PRO A 178 25.27 -3.89 -2.74
C PRO A 178 26.05 -5.20 -2.54
N TYR A 179 27.06 -5.24 -1.66
CA TYR A 179 27.83 -6.45 -1.40
C TYR A 179 28.16 -6.57 0.10
N HIS A 180 27.48 -7.46 0.75
CA HIS A 180 28.03 -8.50 1.64
C HIS A 180 27.00 -9.60 1.80
#